data_9f4771c4295b2871056003c873a621f4
#
_entry.id   9f4771c4295b2871056003c873a621f4
#
_cell.length_a   1.000
_cell.length_b   1.000
_cell.length_c   1.000
_cell.angle_alpha   90.00
_cell.angle_beta   90.00
_cell.angle_gamma   90.00
#
_symmetry.space_group_name_H-M   'P 1'
#
loop_
_entity.id
_entity.type
_entity.pdbx_description
1 polymer ?
#
loop_
_entity_poly.entity_id
_entity_poly.type
_entity_poly.pdbx_seq_one_letter_code
_entity_poly.pdbx_strand_id
1 'polypeptide(L)'
;MGNVTYLRRESVFLFLKGDDQMGMFNSIYADILCPDRNVISKNTEIQIKWQIREARILNYYRQGDYLEDLEDEFNNNWIRTDYICEACSKITPYKNGTFIKVEDQQRHFVFINVRQGRIEQILTAEEFQKIDVKDFVIYD
;
A
#
# COMPACT_ATOMS: atom_id res chain seq x y z
N MET A 1 15.22 -13.87 14.96
CA MET A 1 13.81 -13.61 15.18
C MET A 1 13.32 -12.54 14.21
N GLY A 2 12.33 -12.86 13.43
CA GLY A 2 11.82 -11.90 12.47
C GLY A 2 10.92 -10.86 13.09
N ASN A 3 10.71 -9.81 12.38
CA ASN A 3 9.76 -8.79 12.78
C ASN A 3 8.34 -9.31 12.64
N VAL A 4 7.48 -8.89 13.53
CA VAL A 4 6.08 -9.25 13.49
C VAL A 4 5.28 -7.99 13.23
N THR A 5 4.43 -8.05 12.24
CA THR A 5 3.57 -6.94 11.85
C THR A 5 2.13 -7.33 12.04
N TYR A 6 1.34 -6.41 12.54
CA TYR A 6 -0.09 -6.62 12.73
C TYR A 6 -0.84 -5.70 11.79
N LEU A 7 -1.73 -6.27 10.98
CA LEU A 7 -2.57 -5.53 10.07
C LEU A 7 -4.02 -5.69 10.47
N ARG A 8 -4.79 -4.68 10.24
CA ARG A 8 -6.21 -4.75 10.49
C ARG A 8 -6.89 -5.45 9.34
N ARG A 9 -7.61 -6.53 9.65
CA ARG A 9 -8.26 -7.31 8.60
C ARG A 9 -9.34 -6.53 7.89
N GLU A 10 -10.10 -5.81 8.69
CA GLU A 10 -11.15 -4.97 8.16
C GLU A 10 -10.56 -3.64 7.82
N SER A 11 -10.20 -3.27 6.83
CA SER A 11 -9.47 -2.10 6.48
C SER A 11 -10.20 -0.79 6.80
N VAL A 12 -10.77 -0.69 7.93
CA VAL A 12 -11.44 0.54 8.33
C VAL A 12 -10.42 1.61 8.61
N PHE A 13 -9.53 1.33 9.48
CA PHE A 13 -8.34 2.12 9.68
C PHE A 13 -7.51 1.39 10.70
N LEU A 14 -6.24 1.63 10.64
CA LEU A 14 -5.35 1.03 11.58
C LEU A 14 -5.01 2.04 12.64
N PHE A 15 -5.25 1.68 13.85
CA PHE A 15 -4.95 2.51 14.95
C PHE A 15 -3.83 1.90 15.77
N LEU A 16 -2.74 2.59 15.85
CA LEU A 16 -1.59 2.10 16.59
C LEU A 16 -1.53 2.81 17.90
N LYS A 17 -1.66 2.05 18.93
CA LYS A 17 -1.64 2.61 20.25
C LYS A 17 -0.28 3.14 20.60
N GLY A 18 -0.23 4.25 21.24
CA GLY A 18 0.99 4.78 21.77
C GLY A 18 1.91 5.46 20.78
N ASP A 19 1.99 4.91 19.59
CA ASP A 19 2.89 5.43 18.57
C ASP A 19 2.15 5.86 17.34
N ASP A 20 1.05 6.48 17.57
CA ASP A 20 0.14 6.86 16.52
C ASP A 20 0.76 7.76 15.48
N GLN A 21 1.69 8.63 15.86
CA GLN A 21 2.34 9.46 14.86
C GLN A 21 3.08 8.62 13.84
N MET A 22 3.62 7.52 14.28
CA MET A 22 4.38 6.66 13.38
C MET A 22 3.47 5.77 12.58
N GLY A 23 2.25 5.58 13.04
CA GLY A 23 1.30 4.75 12.36
C GLY A 23 0.36 5.50 11.44
N MET A 24 0.51 6.81 11.33
CA MET A 24 -0.38 7.57 10.48
C MET A 24 -0.01 7.38 9.03
N PHE A 25 -0.98 6.93 8.25
CA PHE A 25 -0.80 6.72 6.83
C PHE A 25 -2.17 6.66 6.17
N ASN A 26 -2.16 6.92 4.89
CA ASN A 26 -3.32 6.66 4.05
C ASN A 26 -3.15 5.30 3.41
N SER A 27 -4.21 4.75 2.88
CA SER A 27 -4.17 3.42 2.29
C SER A 27 -4.74 3.44 0.88
N ILE A 28 -4.08 2.72 -0.01
CA ILE A 28 -4.62 2.44 -1.33
C ILE A 28 -4.92 0.95 -1.36
N TYR A 29 -6.13 0.59 -1.75
CA TYR A 29 -6.54 -0.80 -1.84
C TYR A 29 -6.65 -1.23 -3.28
N ALA A 30 -6.10 -2.38 -3.58
CA ALA A 30 -6.12 -2.92 -4.92
C ALA A 30 -6.03 -4.43 -4.90
N ASP A 31 -6.52 -5.04 -5.96
CA ASP A 31 -6.31 -6.46 -6.17
C ASP A 31 -4.98 -6.62 -6.89
N ILE A 32 -4.05 -7.32 -6.28
CA ILE A 32 -2.69 -7.41 -6.79
C ILE A 32 -2.28 -8.86 -6.99
N LEU A 33 -1.76 -9.13 -8.17
CA LEU A 33 -1.25 -10.45 -8.49
C LEU A 33 0.14 -10.62 -7.88
N CYS A 34 0.29 -11.66 -7.06
CA CYS A 34 1.59 -11.99 -6.49
C CYS A 34 2.48 -12.54 -7.59
N PRO A 35 3.65 -11.94 -7.83
CA PRO A 35 4.52 -12.41 -8.91
C PRO A 35 5.14 -13.78 -8.64
N ASP A 36 5.30 -14.14 -7.38
CA ASP A 36 5.96 -15.40 -7.03
C ASP A 36 5.00 -16.58 -7.00
N ARG A 37 3.75 -16.32 -6.62
CA ARG A 37 2.78 -17.39 -6.41
C ARG A 37 1.65 -17.40 -7.42
N ASN A 38 1.61 -16.40 -8.27
CA ASN A 38 0.60 -16.27 -9.31
C ASN A 38 -0.83 -16.34 -8.74
N VAL A 39 -1.04 -15.70 -7.61
CA VAL A 39 -2.32 -15.63 -6.93
C VAL A 39 -2.71 -14.18 -6.77
N ILE A 40 -3.98 -13.87 -7.02
CA ILE A 40 -4.48 -12.52 -6.81
C ILE A 40 -4.91 -12.36 -5.36
N SER A 41 -4.27 -11.41 -4.69
CA SER A 41 -4.67 -11.02 -3.33
C SER A 41 -5.65 -9.87 -3.44
N LYS A 42 -6.86 -10.09 -3.01
CA LYS A 42 -7.90 -9.07 -3.10
C LYS A 42 -7.81 -8.07 -1.97
N ASN A 43 -8.11 -6.83 -2.27
CA ASN A 43 -8.09 -5.74 -1.30
C ASN A 43 -6.76 -5.66 -0.56
N THR A 44 -5.68 -5.76 -1.30
CA THR A 44 -4.36 -5.60 -0.71
C THR A 44 -4.17 -4.14 -0.32
N GLU A 45 -3.71 -3.93 0.89
CA GLU A 45 -3.48 -2.59 1.40
C GLU A 45 -2.07 -2.13 1.09
N ILE A 46 -1.97 -0.98 0.43
CA ILE A 46 -0.70 -0.31 0.20
C ILE A 46 -0.70 0.91 1.10
N GLN A 47 0.16 0.90 2.10
CA GLN A 47 0.23 1.98 3.07
C GLN A 47 1.11 3.10 2.52
N ILE A 48 0.57 4.31 2.49
CA ILE A 48 1.28 5.46 1.97
C ILE A 48 1.23 6.60 2.99
N LYS A 49 2.32 7.35 3.06
CA LYS A 49 2.38 8.52 3.94
C LYS A 49 2.35 9.84 3.20
N TRP A 50 2.43 9.80 1.90
CA TRP A 50 2.28 11.01 1.12
C TRP A 50 0.87 11.55 1.30
N GLN A 51 0.72 12.84 1.20
CA GLN A 51 -0.56 13.50 1.39
C GLN A 51 -1.02 13.56 2.85
N ILE A 52 -0.14 13.24 3.81
CA ILE A 52 -0.53 13.35 5.22
C ILE A 52 0.16 14.57 5.81
N ARG A 53 -0.27 15.74 5.45
CA ARG A 53 0.37 16.93 5.98
C ARG A 53 -0.19 17.31 7.33
N GLU A 54 -1.45 17.46 7.41
CA GLU A 54 -2.11 17.82 8.65
C GLU A 54 -3.26 16.89 8.86
N ALA A 55 -3.04 15.64 8.51
CA ALA A 55 -4.10 14.66 8.50
C ALA A 55 -4.60 14.40 9.89
N ARG A 56 -5.85 14.62 10.06
CA ARG A 56 -6.55 14.24 11.28
C ARG A 56 -7.39 13.01 11.02
N ILE A 57 -7.59 12.69 9.74
CA ILE A 57 -8.40 11.57 9.31
C ILE A 57 -7.59 10.79 8.30
N LEU A 58 -7.52 9.50 8.51
CA LEU A 58 -6.87 8.61 7.55
C LEU A 58 -7.86 8.31 6.43
N ASN A 59 -7.36 8.36 5.21
CA ASN A 59 -8.19 8.17 4.03
C ASN A 59 -7.88 6.86 3.34
N TYR A 60 -8.86 6.36 2.63
CA TYR A 60 -8.76 5.12 1.87
C TYR A 60 -9.06 5.42 0.43
N TYR A 61 -8.20 4.92 -0.46
CA TYR A 61 -8.29 5.22 -1.88
C TYR A 61 -8.26 3.95 -2.69
N ARG A 62 -8.81 4.04 -3.88
CA ARG A 62 -8.75 2.99 -4.89
C ARG A 62 -8.36 3.60 -6.22
N GLN A 63 -8.05 2.76 -7.18
CA GLN A 63 -7.76 3.23 -8.53
C GLN A 63 -8.93 4.09 -9.02
N GLY A 64 -8.59 5.22 -9.57
CA GLY A 64 -9.58 6.19 -10.05
C GLY A 64 -9.87 7.33 -9.09
N ASP A 65 -9.50 7.18 -7.83
CA ASP A 65 -9.79 8.18 -6.82
C ASP A 65 -8.86 9.38 -6.94
N TYR A 66 -9.37 10.53 -6.53
CA TYR A 66 -8.62 11.77 -6.51
C TYR A 66 -7.92 11.94 -5.17
N LEU A 67 -6.66 12.31 -5.22
CA LEU A 67 -5.84 12.54 -4.02
C LEU A 67 -5.77 14.03 -3.75
N GLU A 68 -6.50 14.49 -2.75
CA GLU A 68 -6.46 15.90 -2.37
C GLU A 68 -5.13 16.26 -1.72
N ASP A 69 -4.66 17.46 -1.95
CA ASP A 69 -3.44 17.99 -1.35
C ASP A 69 -2.21 17.13 -1.60
N LEU A 70 -2.18 16.44 -2.72
CA LEU A 70 -1.04 15.62 -3.07
C LEU A 70 0.20 16.49 -3.28
N GLU A 71 1.31 16.04 -2.76
CA GLU A 71 2.57 16.73 -2.95
C GLU A 71 2.98 16.71 -4.42
N ASP A 72 3.55 17.84 -4.87
CA ASP A 72 3.85 18.01 -6.30
C ASP A 72 4.77 16.93 -6.85
N GLU A 73 5.70 16.46 -6.03
CA GLU A 73 6.66 15.46 -6.49
C GLU A 73 6.01 14.13 -6.87
N PHE A 74 4.82 13.86 -6.35
CA PHE A 74 4.10 12.62 -6.65
C PHE A 74 3.09 12.79 -7.78
N ASN A 75 2.73 14.02 -8.09
CA ASN A 75 1.72 14.26 -9.10
C ASN A 75 2.29 14.10 -10.50
N ASN A 76 1.53 13.49 -11.40
CA ASN A 76 1.92 13.24 -12.78
C ASN A 76 3.19 12.40 -12.90
N ASN A 77 3.37 11.49 -11.98
CA ASN A 77 4.52 10.61 -11.95
C ASN A 77 4.13 9.17 -11.68
N TRP A 78 5.05 8.28 -11.97
CA TRP A 78 4.98 6.92 -11.45
C TRP A 78 5.70 6.91 -10.12
N ILE A 79 5.12 6.21 -9.16
CA ILE A 79 5.67 6.12 -7.82
C ILE A 79 5.88 4.67 -7.48
N ARG A 80 7.11 4.30 -7.13
CA ARG A 80 7.40 2.96 -6.66
C ARG A 80 7.29 2.91 -5.16
N THR A 81 6.47 2.02 -4.68
CA THR A 81 6.38 1.73 -3.25
C THR A 81 6.30 0.22 -3.08
N ASP A 82 6.14 -0.24 -1.87
CA ASP A 82 6.00 -1.67 -1.63
C ASP A 82 4.77 -1.96 -0.78
N TYR A 83 4.43 -3.24 -0.72
CA TYR A 83 3.32 -3.71 0.08
C TYR A 83 3.68 -5.07 0.66
N ILE A 84 3.00 -5.43 1.75
CA ILE A 84 3.18 -6.74 2.37
C ILE A 84 2.36 -7.74 1.59
N CYS A 85 3.02 -8.73 1.00
CA CYS A 85 2.33 -9.75 0.23
C CYS A 85 1.78 -10.81 1.17
N GLU A 86 0.47 -10.92 1.22
CA GLU A 86 -0.18 -11.91 2.07
C GLU A 86 0.07 -13.33 1.58
N ALA A 87 0.15 -13.50 0.27
CA ALA A 87 0.37 -14.83 -0.31
C ALA A 87 1.75 -15.41 0.02
N CYS A 88 2.74 -14.55 0.21
CA CYS A 88 4.11 -14.97 0.49
C CYS A 88 4.47 -14.91 1.97
N SER A 89 3.68 -14.23 2.75
CA SER A 89 3.94 -14.05 4.17
C SER A 89 3.17 -15.10 4.98
N LYS A 90 3.59 -15.29 6.21
CA LYS A 90 2.85 -16.15 7.12
C LYS A 90 1.84 -15.31 7.87
N ILE A 91 0.57 -15.62 7.70
CA ILE A 91 -0.52 -14.82 8.24
C ILE A 91 -1.41 -15.68 9.11
N THR A 92 -1.74 -15.18 10.29
CA THR A 92 -2.67 -15.84 11.18
C THR A 92 -3.63 -14.81 11.77
N PRO A 93 -4.86 -15.22 12.07
CA PRO A 93 -5.78 -14.35 12.78
C PRO A 93 -5.23 -14.00 14.16
N TYR A 94 -5.53 -12.80 14.60
CA TYR A 94 -5.10 -12.34 15.91
C TYR A 94 -6.26 -11.66 16.61
N LYS A 95 -6.52 -12.05 17.84
CA LYS A 95 -7.60 -11.49 18.65
C LYS A 95 -8.92 -11.34 17.89
N ASN A 96 -9.85 -12.18 18.11
CA ASN A 96 -11.19 -12.08 17.54
C ASN A 96 -11.26 -11.84 16.03
N GLY A 97 -10.15 -11.99 15.33
CA GLY A 97 -10.13 -11.79 13.90
C GLY A 97 -10.09 -10.34 13.43
N THR A 98 -10.04 -9.38 14.36
CA THR A 98 -9.98 -7.97 14.00
C THR A 98 -8.68 -7.62 13.30
N PHE A 99 -7.60 -8.21 13.76
CA PHE A 99 -6.29 -8.02 13.17
C PHE A 99 -5.77 -9.32 12.63
N ILE A 100 -4.82 -9.23 11.74
CA ILE A 100 -4.06 -10.40 11.33
C ILE A 100 -2.62 -10.20 11.78
N LYS A 101 -1.98 -11.30 12.13
CA LYS A 101 -0.59 -11.30 12.52
C LYS A 101 0.22 -11.76 11.33
N VAL A 102 1.18 -10.95 10.94
CA VAL A 102 2.04 -11.25 9.80
C VAL A 102 3.44 -11.57 10.32
N GLU A 103 3.87 -12.80 10.09
CA GLU A 103 5.23 -13.25 10.42
C GLU A 103 5.93 -13.57 9.10
N ASP A 104 7.25 -13.58 9.12
CA ASP A 104 8.04 -13.83 7.92
C ASP A 104 7.56 -12.94 6.77
N GLN A 105 7.48 -11.65 7.07
CA GLN A 105 6.93 -10.65 6.19
C GLN A 105 7.68 -10.59 4.86
N GLN A 106 6.95 -10.75 3.77
CA GLN A 106 7.49 -10.62 2.43
C GLN A 106 6.86 -9.43 1.75
N ARG A 107 7.67 -8.62 1.11
CA ARG A 107 7.21 -7.42 0.43
C ARG A 107 7.51 -7.49 -1.05
N HIS A 108 6.64 -6.90 -1.84
CA HIS A 108 6.84 -6.74 -3.28
C HIS A 108 6.66 -5.29 -3.64
N PHE A 109 7.32 -4.89 -4.73
CA PHE A 109 7.16 -3.53 -5.24
C PHE A 109 5.88 -3.41 -6.05
N VAL A 110 5.32 -2.21 -6.00
CA VAL A 110 4.17 -1.84 -6.81
C VAL A 110 4.43 -0.44 -7.34
N PHE A 111 3.93 -0.17 -8.54
CA PHE A 111 4.10 1.12 -9.21
C PHE A 111 2.73 1.76 -9.38
N ILE A 112 2.62 2.98 -8.91
CA ILE A 112 1.35 3.71 -8.93
C ILE A 112 1.52 4.91 -9.84
N ASN A 113 0.66 5.02 -10.83
CA ASN A 113 0.66 6.16 -11.74
C ASN A 113 -0.38 7.16 -11.27
N VAL A 114 0.08 8.36 -10.96
CA VAL A 114 -0.81 9.45 -10.57
C VAL A 114 -0.81 10.49 -11.68
N ARG A 115 -1.99 10.83 -12.16
CA ARG A 115 -2.16 11.82 -13.22
C ARG A 115 -3.24 12.81 -12.83
N GLN A 116 -2.88 14.09 -12.83
CA GLN A 116 -3.80 15.16 -12.46
C GLN A 116 -4.50 14.87 -11.13
N GLY A 117 -3.71 14.41 -10.17
CA GLY A 117 -4.19 14.14 -8.84
C GLY A 117 -4.96 12.83 -8.67
N ARG A 118 -5.11 12.03 -9.71
CA ARG A 118 -5.86 10.77 -9.62
C ARG A 118 -4.96 9.56 -9.72
N ILE A 119 -5.32 8.53 -8.99
CA ILE A 119 -4.65 7.23 -9.10
C ILE A 119 -5.15 6.60 -10.38
N GLU A 120 -4.31 6.61 -11.42
CA GLU A 120 -4.72 6.14 -12.73
C GLU A 120 -4.48 4.65 -12.93
N GLN A 121 -3.33 4.18 -12.49
CA GLN A 121 -2.97 2.78 -12.65
C GLN A 121 -2.16 2.30 -11.44
N ILE A 122 -2.29 1.03 -11.15
CA ILE A 122 -1.50 0.36 -10.14
C ILE A 122 -0.96 -0.91 -10.79
N LEU A 123 0.36 -0.98 -10.96
CA LEU A 123 1.00 -2.10 -11.66
C LEU A 123 1.96 -2.82 -10.74
N THR A 124 2.06 -4.12 -10.94
CA THR A 124 3.13 -4.90 -10.31
C THR A 124 4.46 -4.55 -10.97
N ALA A 125 5.56 -4.95 -10.35
CA ALA A 125 6.88 -4.72 -10.94
C ALA A 125 7.00 -5.38 -12.32
N GLU A 126 6.45 -6.58 -12.46
CA GLU A 126 6.50 -7.28 -13.75
C GLU A 126 5.71 -6.54 -14.82
N GLU A 127 4.52 -6.05 -14.47
CA GLU A 127 3.71 -5.28 -15.40
C GLU A 127 4.40 -3.99 -15.79
N PHE A 128 5.03 -3.34 -14.82
CA PHE A 128 5.72 -2.09 -15.07
C PHE A 128 6.90 -2.27 -16.03
N GLN A 129 7.60 -3.39 -15.94
CA GLN A 129 8.72 -3.67 -16.82
C GLN A 129 8.29 -3.81 -18.28
N LYS A 130 7.04 -4.12 -18.53
CA LYS A 130 6.53 -4.31 -19.88
C LYS A 130 6.14 -3.02 -20.57
N ILE A 131 6.08 -1.93 -19.84
CA ILE A 131 5.77 -0.63 -20.44
C ILE A 131 7.04 0.18 -20.63
N ASP A 132 7.00 1.14 -21.54
CA ASP A 132 8.17 1.92 -21.88
C ASP A 132 8.28 3.16 -21.02
N VAL A 133 8.46 2.95 -19.72
CA VAL A 133 8.63 4.03 -18.76
C VAL A 133 9.90 3.76 -17.97
N LYS A 134 10.75 4.76 -17.87
CA LYS A 134 12.03 4.60 -17.19
C LYS A 134 12.16 5.46 -15.93
N ASP A 135 11.33 6.47 -15.82
CA ASP A 135 11.43 7.39 -14.71
C ASP A 135 10.31 7.15 -13.71
N PHE A 136 10.66 7.13 -12.46
CA PHE A 136 9.69 7.01 -11.39
C PHE A 136 10.29 7.57 -10.10
N VAL A 137 9.41 7.93 -9.19
CA VAL A 137 9.79 8.40 -7.87
C VAL A 137 9.79 7.22 -6.91
N ILE A 138 10.81 7.13 -6.09
CA ILE A 138 10.87 6.08 -5.09
C ILE A 138 10.29 6.62 -3.79
N TYR A 139 9.34 5.90 -3.26
CA TYR A 139 8.76 6.23 -1.98
C TYR A 139 9.09 5.13 -0.98
N ASP A 140 9.74 5.51 0.08
CA ASP A 140 10.13 4.58 1.15
C ASP A 140 9.26 4.74 2.38
#